data_95d186c0870bd3c86cdaad1849690ee1
#
_entry.id   95d186c0870bd3c86cdaad1849690ee1
#
_cell.length_a   1.000
_cell.length_b   1.000
_cell.length_c   1.000
_cell.angle_alpha   90.00
_cell.angle_beta   90.00
_cell.angle_gamma   90.00
#
_symmetry.space_group_name_H-M   'P 1'
#
loop_
_entity.id
_entity.type
_entity.pdbx_description
1 polymer ?
#
loop_
_entity_poly.entity_id
_entity_poly.type
_entity_poly.pdbx_seq_one_letter_code
_entity_poly.pdbx_strand_id
1 'polypeptide(L)'
;MTAASASGPSLTGQTSPEEGFLAVARRWWKLLVLAPLVCAALAYVYATLTTPTYEAEAQLLVVPGTVDSSGLSLASDSAPTYVELVTSPAVLRPTLKELALPYGEARLRTKVRAEADRATRLLTIRVRDDDSARAAATATELARRLKIYVDAQPRSAGAPSNRPKTLEIVERGTSSRVGPNVGLSTSFGAFAGLLLSIALALLLGANGGSVASGEELGVLTQAPFLGAVQRLDEGRRTRRRAQAARSTEGFVGSPLLAGRLRSTGQGRTVRSLLLIGADTSSSARDLAANLAATYAAGGLRTKLVNLGQDEKSAGRIRVAKREGRGLWHPPDKGSDTFDFLETPNDAGVVVVSRRRPSLGTEWLALEEIDRLVERLLDDADLVVLGAPSVAEVAGASAWAAAVDTTVLVARRGRTRRTAVLRTRDAVVATGGRLSGAVLTEVLPTAPTRP
;
A
#
# COMPACT_ATOMS: atom_id res chain seq x y z
N MET A 1 16.41 51.95 25.74
CA MET A 1 16.98 51.12 24.69
C MET A 1 16.48 49.69 24.88
N THR A 2 15.36 49.39 24.26
CA THR A 2 14.71 48.09 24.33
C THR A 2 14.70 47.51 22.91
N ALA A 3 15.49 46.44 22.72
CA ALA A 3 15.59 45.74 21.46
C ALA A 3 14.37 44.85 21.28
N ALA A 4 13.56 45.15 20.26
CA ALA A 4 12.47 44.33 19.81
C ALA A 4 13.03 43.17 18.97
N SER A 5 12.92 41.93 19.51
CA SER A 5 13.20 40.71 18.78
C SER A 5 12.06 40.41 17.79
N ALA A 6 12.35 40.57 16.51
CA ALA A 6 11.45 40.14 15.45
C ALA A 6 11.51 38.61 15.34
N SER A 7 10.47 37.95 15.82
CA SER A 7 10.20 36.53 15.57
C SER A 7 9.71 36.38 14.12
N GLY A 8 10.58 35.88 13.23
CA GLY A 8 10.20 35.48 11.89
C GLY A 8 9.26 34.26 11.92
N PRO A 9 8.34 34.12 10.95
CA PRO A 9 7.44 32.98 10.89
C PRO A 9 8.23 31.70 10.59
N SER A 10 8.17 30.77 11.52
CA SER A 10 8.70 29.41 11.40
C SER A 10 7.99 28.63 10.30
N LEU A 11 8.63 28.48 9.15
CA LEU A 11 8.18 27.64 8.03
C LEU A 11 8.61 26.17 8.26
N THR A 12 8.20 25.58 9.37
CA THR A 12 8.31 24.13 9.58
C THR A 12 6.96 23.49 9.37
N GLY A 13 6.59 23.30 8.12
CA GLY A 13 5.56 22.33 7.73
C GLY A 13 6.10 20.91 7.81
N GLN A 14 6.46 20.45 9.03
CA GLN A 14 6.66 19.02 9.27
C GLN A 14 5.29 18.35 9.13
N THR A 15 5.06 17.69 8.00
CA THR A 15 3.96 16.72 7.90
C THR A 15 4.27 15.61 8.89
N SER A 16 3.47 15.53 9.97
CA SER A 16 3.59 14.48 10.96
C SER A 16 3.51 13.11 10.25
N PRO A 17 4.31 12.12 10.66
CA PRO A 17 4.27 10.77 10.08
C PRO A 17 2.87 10.15 10.13
N GLU A 18 2.01 10.63 11.01
CA GLU A 18 0.60 10.24 11.15
C GLU A 18 -0.25 10.60 9.91
N GLU A 19 -0.03 11.75 9.29
CA GLU A 19 -0.77 12.15 8.08
C GLU A 19 -0.45 11.27 6.87
N GLY A 20 0.79 10.79 6.78
CA GLY A 20 1.22 9.84 5.75
C GLY A 20 0.55 8.48 5.90
N PHE A 21 0.45 7.97 7.14
CA PHE A 21 -0.20 6.70 7.44
C PHE A 21 -1.70 6.73 7.17
N LEU A 22 -2.39 7.78 7.61
CA LEU A 22 -3.84 7.97 7.37
C LEU A 22 -4.16 8.08 5.88
N ALA A 23 -3.31 8.73 5.09
CA ALA A 23 -3.48 8.82 3.63
C ALA A 23 -3.34 7.45 2.95
N VAL A 24 -2.38 6.63 3.37
CA VAL A 24 -2.20 5.24 2.89
C VAL A 24 -3.38 4.37 3.32
N ALA A 25 -3.79 4.44 4.58
CA ALA A 25 -4.92 3.69 5.12
C ALA A 25 -6.23 4.03 4.38
N ARG A 26 -6.50 5.32 4.13
CA ARG A 26 -7.68 5.78 3.39
C ARG A 26 -7.66 5.35 1.91
N ARG A 27 -6.49 5.24 1.31
CA ARG A 27 -6.33 4.79 -0.09
C ARG A 27 -6.52 3.29 -0.23
N TRP A 28 -6.05 2.49 0.76
CA TRP A 28 -6.04 1.04 0.73
C TRP A 28 -7.03 0.39 1.70
N TRP A 29 -8.01 1.16 2.25
CA TRP A 29 -8.97 0.69 3.24
C TRP A 29 -9.74 -0.56 2.80
N LYS A 30 -10.03 -0.69 1.50
CA LYS A 30 -10.67 -1.88 0.93
C LYS A 30 -9.81 -3.13 1.11
N LEU A 31 -8.50 -3.02 0.93
CA LEU A 31 -7.55 -4.11 1.16
C LEU A 31 -7.43 -4.45 2.65
N LEU A 32 -7.40 -3.44 3.53
CA LEU A 32 -7.32 -3.60 4.98
C LEU A 32 -8.54 -4.31 5.57
N VAL A 33 -9.72 -4.19 4.93
CA VAL A 33 -10.94 -4.87 5.36
C VAL A 33 -11.12 -6.22 4.65
N LEU A 34 -10.86 -6.28 3.34
CA LEU A 34 -11.13 -7.47 2.54
C LEU A 34 -10.17 -8.62 2.85
N ALA A 35 -8.87 -8.35 3.05
CA ALA A 35 -7.89 -9.40 3.27
C ALA A 35 -8.11 -10.16 4.60
N PRO A 36 -8.34 -9.52 5.76
CA PRO A 36 -8.69 -10.24 6.99
C PRO A 36 -9.96 -11.07 6.84
N LEU A 37 -10.97 -10.53 6.16
CA LEU A 37 -12.25 -11.23 5.96
C LEU A 37 -12.08 -12.48 5.09
N VAL A 38 -11.30 -12.41 4.02
CA VAL A 38 -10.98 -13.57 3.18
C VAL A 38 -10.17 -14.60 3.95
N CYS A 39 -9.13 -14.18 4.70
CA CYS A 39 -8.32 -15.09 5.50
C CYS A 39 -9.14 -15.75 6.62
N ALA A 40 -10.05 -15.01 7.27
CA ALA A 40 -10.96 -15.56 8.27
C ALA A 40 -11.93 -16.59 7.66
N ALA A 41 -12.50 -16.29 6.48
CA ALA A 41 -13.37 -17.22 5.76
C ALA A 41 -12.64 -18.50 5.36
N LEU A 42 -11.42 -18.39 4.85
CA LEU A 42 -10.59 -19.56 4.51
C LEU A 42 -10.25 -20.39 5.76
N ALA A 43 -9.89 -19.73 6.87
CA ALA A 43 -9.62 -20.41 8.14
C ALA A 43 -10.88 -21.08 8.70
N TYR A 44 -12.04 -20.46 8.56
CA TYR A 44 -13.32 -21.05 8.95
C TYR A 44 -13.64 -22.29 8.11
N VAL A 45 -13.54 -22.19 6.79
CA VAL A 45 -13.75 -23.33 5.88
C VAL A 45 -12.78 -24.47 6.19
N TYR A 46 -11.50 -24.15 6.38
CA TYR A 46 -10.51 -25.15 6.77
C TYR A 46 -10.88 -25.84 8.09
N ALA A 47 -11.25 -25.06 9.12
CA ALA A 47 -11.61 -25.60 10.43
C ALA A 47 -12.89 -26.46 10.41
N THR A 48 -13.84 -26.16 9.50
CA THR A 48 -15.08 -26.96 9.36
C THR A 48 -14.88 -28.22 8.52
N LEU A 49 -13.96 -28.20 7.56
CA LEU A 49 -13.61 -29.37 6.75
C LEU A 49 -12.70 -30.35 7.48
N THR A 50 -11.97 -29.90 8.54
CA THR A 50 -11.11 -30.75 9.33
C THR A 50 -11.96 -31.60 10.28
N THR A 51 -11.72 -32.92 10.29
CA THR A 51 -12.43 -33.87 11.18
C THR A 51 -12.25 -33.49 12.65
N PRO A 52 -13.33 -33.39 13.43
CA PRO A 52 -13.21 -33.10 14.84
C PRO A 52 -12.47 -34.24 15.56
N THR A 53 -11.60 -33.89 16.51
CA THR A 53 -10.90 -34.85 17.34
C THR A 53 -11.48 -34.80 18.76
N TYR A 54 -11.87 -35.94 19.25
CA TYR A 54 -12.38 -36.11 20.61
C TYR A 54 -11.31 -36.79 21.46
N GLU A 55 -11.16 -36.35 22.70
CA GLU A 55 -10.30 -36.97 23.70
C GLU A 55 -11.19 -37.50 24.82
N ALA A 56 -11.08 -38.79 25.07
CA ALA A 56 -11.75 -39.44 26.19
C ALA A 56 -10.76 -39.73 27.28
N GLU A 57 -11.16 -39.47 28.54
CA GLU A 57 -10.34 -39.67 29.72
C GLU A 57 -10.99 -40.68 30.65
N ALA A 58 -10.24 -41.71 31.06
CA ALA A 58 -10.65 -42.66 32.09
C ALA A 58 -9.62 -42.66 33.22
N GLN A 59 -10.08 -42.63 34.48
CA GLN A 59 -9.21 -42.54 35.63
C GLN A 59 -9.33 -43.83 36.50
N LEU A 60 -8.18 -44.34 36.87
CA LEU A 60 -8.08 -45.49 37.80
C LEU A 60 -7.26 -45.08 39.01
N LEU A 61 -7.70 -45.50 40.17
CA LEU A 61 -6.97 -45.34 41.43
C LEU A 61 -6.19 -46.62 41.74
N VAL A 62 -4.91 -46.48 42.01
CA VAL A 62 -4.08 -47.56 42.51
C VAL A 62 -4.29 -47.73 44.00
N VAL A 63 -5.07 -48.77 44.40
CA VAL A 63 -5.43 -49.01 45.78
C VAL A 63 -4.29 -49.77 46.48
N PRO A 64 -3.74 -49.27 47.60
CA PRO A 64 -2.69 -49.92 48.35
C PRO A 64 -3.20 -51.21 49.01
N GLY A 65 -2.33 -52.20 49.11
CA GLY A 65 -2.63 -53.49 49.79
C GLY A 65 -2.78 -53.35 51.30
N THR A 66 -2.06 -52.43 51.89
CA THR A 66 -2.07 -52.06 53.31
C THR A 66 -2.14 -50.54 53.41
N VAL A 67 -2.73 -50.01 54.49
CA VAL A 67 -2.96 -48.56 54.70
C VAL A 67 -1.80 -47.92 55.48
N ASP A 68 -0.69 -48.64 55.60
CA ASP A 68 0.56 -48.16 56.18
C ASP A 68 1.44 -47.38 55.20
N SER A 69 2.45 -46.71 55.71
CA SER A 69 3.35 -45.88 54.87
C SER A 69 4.07 -46.71 53.79
N SER A 70 4.35 -47.94 54.02
CA SER A 70 4.99 -48.86 53.08
C SER A 70 4.06 -49.30 51.95
N GLY A 71 2.78 -49.53 52.24
CA GLY A 71 1.79 -49.83 51.22
C GLY A 71 1.46 -48.61 50.32
N LEU A 72 1.42 -47.41 50.94
CA LEU A 72 1.21 -46.16 50.20
C LEU A 72 2.38 -45.85 49.23
N SER A 73 3.63 -46.04 49.68
CA SER A 73 4.81 -45.80 48.83
C SER A 73 4.88 -46.80 47.66
N LEU A 74 4.64 -48.08 47.93
CA LEU A 74 4.59 -49.13 46.90
C LEU A 74 3.50 -48.88 45.84
N ALA A 75 2.33 -48.39 46.27
CA ALA A 75 1.27 -48.02 45.33
C ALA A 75 1.68 -46.85 44.42
N SER A 76 2.35 -45.84 44.99
CA SER A 76 2.89 -44.69 44.21
C SER A 76 3.99 -45.11 43.26
N ASP A 77 4.91 -46.01 43.69
CA ASP A 77 6.03 -46.49 42.88
C ASP A 77 5.59 -47.46 41.77
N SER A 78 4.47 -48.13 41.94
CA SER A 78 3.90 -49.03 40.93
C SER A 78 3.13 -48.28 39.83
N ALA A 79 2.71 -47.07 40.05
CA ALA A 79 1.91 -46.34 39.10
C ALA A 79 2.58 -46.16 37.68
N PRO A 80 3.89 -45.86 37.56
CA PRO A 80 4.56 -45.79 36.25
C PRO A 80 4.56 -47.14 35.49
N THR A 81 4.65 -48.24 36.19
CA THR A 81 4.61 -49.58 35.57
C THR A 81 3.26 -49.86 34.90
N TYR A 82 2.18 -49.34 35.48
CA TYR A 82 0.86 -49.51 34.91
C TYR A 82 0.67 -48.62 33.65
N VAL A 83 1.37 -47.52 33.52
CA VAL A 83 1.39 -46.69 32.28
C VAL A 83 1.91 -47.53 31.09
N GLU A 84 2.98 -48.26 31.28
CA GLU A 84 3.54 -49.13 30.23
C GLU A 84 2.60 -50.28 29.89
N LEU A 85 1.94 -50.85 30.92
CA LEU A 85 1.01 -51.97 30.73
C LEU A 85 -0.22 -51.57 29.91
N VAL A 86 -0.73 -50.33 30.04
CA VAL A 86 -1.87 -49.83 29.23
C VAL A 86 -1.56 -49.94 27.75
N THR A 87 -0.34 -49.62 27.34
CA THR A 87 0.11 -49.65 25.94
C THR A 87 0.65 -50.98 25.48
N SER A 88 0.63 -52.01 26.37
CA SER A 88 1.10 -53.33 26.05
C SER A 88 0.13 -54.11 25.15
N PRO A 89 0.63 -55.06 24.33
CA PRO A 89 -0.22 -55.94 23.52
C PRO A 89 -1.21 -56.77 24.33
N ALA A 90 -0.90 -57.06 25.62
CA ALA A 90 -1.75 -57.82 26.52
C ALA A 90 -3.08 -57.07 26.84
N VAL A 91 -3.08 -55.76 26.83
CA VAL A 91 -4.27 -54.92 27.06
C VAL A 91 -4.89 -54.44 25.73
N LEU A 92 -4.04 -54.03 24.76
CA LEU A 92 -4.52 -53.46 23.49
C LEU A 92 -5.24 -54.49 22.62
N ARG A 93 -4.74 -55.73 22.48
CA ARG A 93 -5.34 -56.74 21.59
C ARG A 93 -6.74 -57.18 22.03
N PRO A 94 -7.00 -57.48 23.32
CA PRO A 94 -8.34 -57.79 23.76
C PRO A 94 -9.33 -56.60 23.57
N THR A 95 -8.86 -55.37 23.80
CA THR A 95 -9.67 -54.14 23.58
C THR A 95 -10.07 -53.99 22.13
N LEU A 96 -9.12 -54.15 21.18
CA LEU A 96 -9.39 -54.12 19.74
C LEU A 96 -10.45 -55.16 19.33
N LYS A 97 -10.36 -56.37 19.87
CA LYS A 97 -11.24 -57.47 19.54
C LYS A 97 -12.67 -57.26 20.08
N GLU A 98 -12.77 -56.76 21.30
CA GLU A 98 -14.07 -56.52 21.96
C GLU A 98 -14.86 -55.41 21.30
N LEU A 99 -14.18 -54.30 20.97
CA LEU A 99 -14.79 -53.15 20.37
C LEU A 99 -14.83 -53.18 18.83
N ALA A 100 -14.34 -54.26 18.21
CA ALA A 100 -14.22 -54.43 16.75
C ALA A 100 -13.71 -53.14 16.06
N LEU A 101 -12.63 -52.57 16.59
CA LEU A 101 -12.13 -51.26 16.11
C LEU A 101 -11.63 -51.37 14.64
N PRO A 102 -11.87 -50.35 13.78
CA PRO A 102 -11.53 -50.40 12.36
C PRO A 102 -10.04 -50.22 12.07
N TYR A 103 -9.17 -50.24 13.08
CA TYR A 103 -7.73 -50.05 12.96
C TYR A 103 -6.95 -51.08 13.81
N GLY A 104 -5.66 -51.31 13.45
CA GLY A 104 -4.80 -52.27 14.11
C GLY A 104 -4.14 -51.76 15.40
N GLU A 105 -3.44 -52.65 16.08
CA GLU A 105 -2.76 -52.41 17.36
C GLU A 105 -1.79 -51.22 17.32
N ALA A 106 -0.97 -51.12 16.27
CA ALA A 106 -0.02 -50.00 16.12
C ALA A 106 -0.71 -48.62 16.09
N ARG A 107 -1.86 -48.54 15.40
CA ARG A 107 -2.64 -47.28 15.32
C ARG A 107 -3.38 -47.00 16.62
N LEU A 108 -3.89 -48.01 17.34
CA LEU A 108 -4.47 -47.81 18.65
C LEU A 108 -3.41 -47.28 19.63
N ARG A 109 -2.21 -47.84 19.62
CA ARG A 109 -1.11 -47.39 20.48
C ARG A 109 -0.75 -45.91 20.29
N THR A 110 -0.82 -45.38 19.08
CA THR A 110 -0.55 -43.95 18.83
C THR A 110 -1.71 -43.01 19.31
N LYS A 111 -2.92 -43.56 19.42
CA LYS A 111 -4.10 -42.87 19.89
C LYS A 111 -4.25 -42.87 21.42
N VAL A 112 -3.55 -43.79 22.14
CA VAL A 112 -3.62 -43.95 23.58
C VAL A 112 -2.44 -43.27 24.25
N ARG A 113 -2.71 -42.48 25.27
CA ARG A 113 -1.72 -41.95 26.22
C ARG A 113 -2.12 -42.31 27.62
N ALA A 114 -1.19 -42.71 28.43
CA ALA A 114 -1.40 -42.97 29.83
C ALA A 114 -0.42 -42.14 30.65
N GLU A 115 -0.89 -41.57 31.73
CA GLU A 115 -0.10 -40.78 32.68
C GLU A 115 -0.43 -41.21 34.08
N ALA A 116 0.57 -41.31 34.93
CA ALA A 116 0.38 -41.65 36.34
C ALA A 116 0.87 -40.47 37.21
N ASP A 117 0.01 -40.02 38.10
CA ASP A 117 0.40 -39.09 39.12
C ASP A 117 0.71 -39.84 40.44
N ARG A 118 1.97 -39.78 40.84
CA ARG A 118 2.46 -40.43 42.06
C ARG A 118 1.86 -39.86 43.34
N ALA A 119 1.54 -38.56 43.34
CA ALA A 119 1.00 -37.89 44.53
C ALA A 119 -0.43 -38.32 44.79
N THR A 120 -1.26 -38.36 43.77
CA THR A 120 -2.66 -38.75 43.83
C THR A 120 -2.91 -40.23 43.62
N ARG A 121 -1.90 -40.98 43.15
CA ARG A 121 -2.00 -42.39 42.77
C ARG A 121 -3.04 -42.66 41.69
N LEU A 122 -3.38 -41.65 40.94
CA LEU A 122 -4.29 -41.74 39.80
C LEU A 122 -3.53 -42.12 38.55
N LEU A 123 -4.05 -43.10 37.81
CA LEU A 123 -3.65 -43.45 36.46
C LEU A 123 -4.71 -42.92 35.50
N THR A 124 -4.33 -41.97 34.70
CA THR A 124 -5.19 -41.34 33.69
C THR A 124 -4.91 -41.93 32.32
N ILE A 125 -5.91 -42.54 31.68
CA ILE A 125 -5.83 -43.07 30.32
C ILE A 125 -6.57 -42.10 29.40
N ARG A 126 -5.88 -41.48 28.43
CA ARG A 126 -6.46 -40.59 27.42
C ARG A 126 -6.43 -41.28 26.05
N VAL A 127 -7.58 -41.26 25.40
CA VAL A 127 -7.74 -41.84 24.05
C VAL A 127 -8.25 -40.76 23.12
N ARG A 128 -7.54 -40.54 21.99
CA ARG A 128 -7.94 -39.63 20.94
C ARG A 128 -8.54 -40.36 19.77
N ASP A 129 -9.79 -40.01 19.41
CA ASP A 129 -10.44 -40.56 18.23
C ASP A 129 -11.30 -39.49 17.51
N ASP A 130 -11.68 -39.77 16.26
CA ASP A 130 -12.56 -38.94 15.44
C ASP A 130 -14.05 -39.12 15.82
N ASP A 131 -14.39 -40.16 16.61
CA ASP A 131 -15.71 -40.41 17.12
C ASP A 131 -15.72 -40.36 18.66
N SER A 132 -16.60 -39.55 19.23
CA SER A 132 -16.69 -39.34 20.69
C SER A 132 -17.12 -40.62 21.45
N ALA A 133 -18.07 -41.38 20.92
CA ALA A 133 -18.57 -42.58 21.52
C ALA A 133 -17.50 -43.68 21.49
N ARG A 134 -16.77 -43.79 20.39
CA ARG A 134 -15.65 -44.75 20.23
C ARG A 134 -14.48 -44.41 21.12
N ALA A 135 -14.12 -43.14 21.26
CA ALA A 135 -13.08 -42.66 22.20
C ALA A 135 -13.43 -43.05 23.65
N ALA A 136 -14.65 -42.76 24.09
CA ALA A 136 -15.13 -43.04 25.44
C ALA A 136 -15.19 -44.57 25.71
N ALA A 137 -15.74 -45.34 24.78
CA ALA A 137 -15.78 -46.79 24.87
C ALA A 137 -14.39 -47.39 24.94
N THR A 138 -13.44 -46.92 24.13
CA THR A 138 -12.04 -47.41 24.10
C THR A 138 -11.33 -47.07 25.41
N ALA A 139 -11.46 -45.85 25.94
CA ALA A 139 -10.86 -45.46 27.23
C ALA A 139 -11.40 -46.33 28.38
N THR A 140 -12.73 -46.53 28.42
CA THR A 140 -13.38 -47.36 29.44
C THR A 140 -12.93 -48.85 29.33
N GLU A 141 -12.87 -49.42 28.13
CA GLU A 141 -12.47 -50.77 27.92
C GLU A 141 -10.98 -51.02 28.24
N LEU A 142 -10.11 -50.07 27.90
CA LEU A 142 -8.69 -50.11 28.29
C LEU A 142 -8.55 -50.12 29.82
N ALA A 143 -9.27 -49.27 30.53
CA ALA A 143 -9.28 -49.27 31.99
C ALA A 143 -9.77 -50.61 32.57
N ARG A 144 -10.87 -51.16 31.99
CA ARG A 144 -11.41 -52.46 32.40
C ARG A 144 -10.41 -53.61 32.14
N ARG A 145 -9.79 -53.64 30.96
CA ARG A 145 -8.81 -54.68 30.61
C ARG A 145 -7.55 -54.59 31.45
N LEU A 146 -7.05 -53.40 31.71
CA LEU A 146 -5.91 -53.21 32.60
C LEU A 146 -6.22 -53.77 34.00
N LYS A 147 -7.40 -53.43 34.54
CA LYS A 147 -7.86 -53.96 35.84
C LYS A 147 -7.89 -55.50 35.86
N ILE A 148 -8.54 -56.11 34.88
CA ILE A 148 -8.60 -57.58 34.75
C ILE A 148 -7.19 -58.18 34.63
N TYR A 149 -6.30 -57.55 33.85
CA TYR A 149 -4.94 -58.05 33.67
C TYR A 149 -4.14 -58.00 34.98
N VAL A 150 -4.25 -56.92 35.76
CA VAL A 150 -3.59 -56.74 37.06
C VAL A 150 -4.17 -57.71 38.12
N ASP A 151 -5.48 -57.87 38.14
CA ASP A 151 -6.16 -58.75 39.11
C ASP A 151 -5.89 -60.25 38.80
N ALA A 152 -5.66 -60.61 37.51
CA ALA A 152 -5.38 -61.95 37.08
C ALA A 152 -3.93 -62.42 37.36
N GLN A 153 -3.01 -61.48 37.67
CA GLN A 153 -1.63 -61.88 37.96
C GLN A 153 -1.53 -62.76 39.22
N PRO A 154 -0.96 -63.93 39.13
CA PRO A 154 -0.87 -64.88 40.28
C PRO A 154 -0.08 -64.21 41.40
N ARG A 155 -0.66 -64.23 42.58
CA ARG A 155 0.01 -63.87 43.83
C ARG A 155 0.96 -65.00 44.22
N SER A 156 2.26 -64.78 43.98
CA SER A 156 3.28 -65.76 44.39
C SER A 156 3.20 -65.94 45.87
N ALA A 157 3.13 -67.22 46.32
CA ALA A 157 3.20 -67.58 47.74
C ALA A 157 4.52 -67.05 48.29
N GLY A 158 4.50 -66.11 49.22
CA GLY A 158 5.67 -65.44 49.79
C GLY A 158 5.88 -63.97 49.31
N ALA A 159 5.06 -63.43 48.42
CA ALA A 159 5.13 -62.00 48.08
C ALA A 159 4.71 -61.15 49.28
N PRO A 160 5.41 -60.02 49.55
CA PRO A 160 5.02 -59.12 50.64
C PRO A 160 3.59 -58.73 50.48
N SER A 161 2.80 -58.70 51.56
CA SER A 161 1.37 -58.32 51.65
C SER A 161 1.09 -56.88 51.24
N ASN A 162 2.14 -56.12 50.99
CA ASN A 162 2.12 -54.68 50.64
C ASN A 162 1.87 -54.34 49.13
N ARG A 163 1.73 -55.36 48.26
CA ARG A 163 1.44 -55.06 46.85
C ARG A 163 0.07 -54.43 46.66
N PRO A 164 -0.10 -53.48 45.71
CA PRO A 164 -1.43 -52.89 45.47
C PRO A 164 -2.47 -53.99 45.25
N LYS A 165 -3.59 -53.88 45.90
CA LYS A 165 -4.60 -54.94 45.93
C LYS A 165 -5.44 -54.97 44.66
N THR A 166 -5.70 -53.84 44.08
CA THR A 166 -6.56 -53.73 42.89
C THR A 166 -6.47 -52.33 42.28
N LEU A 167 -6.89 -52.24 41.05
CA LEU A 167 -7.15 -50.98 40.38
C LEU A 167 -8.65 -50.69 40.48
N GLU A 168 -9.04 -49.54 40.97
CA GLU A 168 -10.44 -49.11 41.02
C GLU A 168 -10.70 -48.05 39.96
N ILE A 169 -11.74 -48.22 39.16
CA ILE A 169 -12.13 -47.26 38.14
C ILE A 169 -12.91 -46.16 38.86
N VAL A 170 -12.30 -44.98 38.94
CA VAL A 170 -12.89 -43.80 39.58
C VAL A 170 -13.80 -43.09 38.61
N GLU A 171 -13.35 -42.96 37.34
CA GLU A 171 -14.11 -42.30 36.30
C GLU A 171 -14.08 -43.11 35.02
N ARG A 172 -15.25 -43.31 34.42
CA ARG A 172 -15.37 -43.94 33.09
C ARG A 172 -15.07 -42.91 32.01
N GLY A 173 -14.65 -43.38 30.84
CA GLY A 173 -14.28 -42.54 29.74
C GLY A 173 -15.33 -41.50 29.40
N THR A 174 -15.05 -40.27 29.75
CA THR A 174 -15.84 -39.08 29.36
C THR A 174 -15.10 -38.46 28.20
N SER A 175 -15.84 -38.21 27.08
CA SER A 175 -15.23 -37.60 25.89
C SER A 175 -15.47 -36.11 25.86
N SER A 176 -14.43 -35.32 25.57
CA SER A 176 -14.49 -33.90 25.29
C SER A 176 -13.95 -33.61 23.90
N ARG A 177 -14.48 -32.59 23.25
CA ARG A 177 -13.97 -32.14 21.95
C ARG A 177 -12.69 -31.30 22.13
N VAL A 178 -11.56 -31.77 21.60
CA VAL A 178 -10.26 -31.11 21.77
C VAL A 178 -9.83 -30.31 20.54
N GLY A 179 -10.39 -30.58 19.36
CA GLY A 179 -9.99 -29.82 18.16
C GLY A 179 -10.87 -30.04 16.94
N PRO A 180 -10.69 -29.26 15.89
CA PRO A 180 -10.16 -27.91 15.91
C PRO A 180 -11.14 -26.93 16.55
N ASN A 181 -10.62 -25.96 17.31
CA ASN A 181 -11.47 -24.90 17.88
C ASN A 181 -11.73 -23.85 16.77
N VAL A 182 -12.92 -23.95 16.13
CA VAL A 182 -13.28 -23.13 14.96
C VAL A 182 -13.15 -21.61 15.25
N GLY A 183 -13.58 -21.17 16.46
CA GLY A 183 -13.45 -19.76 16.85
C GLY A 183 -12.00 -19.28 16.91
N LEU A 184 -11.12 -20.09 17.53
CA LEU A 184 -9.70 -19.76 17.64
C LEU A 184 -9.01 -19.75 16.27
N SER A 185 -9.27 -20.75 15.42
CA SER A 185 -8.70 -20.83 14.08
C SER A 185 -9.13 -19.65 13.20
N THR A 186 -10.40 -19.24 13.27
CA THR A 186 -10.93 -18.10 12.53
C THR A 186 -10.31 -16.78 13.01
N SER A 187 -10.13 -16.61 14.33
CA SER A 187 -9.48 -15.42 14.90
C SER A 187 -8.02 -15.31 14.47
N PHE A 188 -7.27 -16.42 14.47
CA PHE A 188 -5.90 -16.45 13.95
C PHE A 188 -5.84 -16.13 12.47
N GLY A 189 -6.77 -16.66 11.67
CA GLY A 189 -6.88 -16.35 10.26
C GLY A 189 -7.13 -14.86 10.00
N ALA A 190 -8.05 -14.26 10.75
CA ALA A 190 -8.34 -12.82 10.67
C ALA A 190 -7.12 -11.97 11.04
N PHE A 191 -6.43 -12.32 12.13
CA PHE A 191 -5.23 -11.60 12.58
C PHE A 191 -4.07 -11.70 11.59
N ALA A 192 -3.79 -12.89 11.08
CA ALA A 192 -2.77 -13.10 10.04
C ALA A 192 -3.10 -12.31 8.75
N GLY A 193 -4.37 -12.30 8.34
CA GLY A 193 -4.85 -11.51 7.21
C GLY A 193 -4.68 -10.00 7.42
N LEU A 194 -4.89 -9.51 8.65
CA LEU A 194 -4.67 -8.11 9.00
C LEU A 194 -3.18 -7.73 8.89
N LEU A 195 -2.30 -8.52 9.46
CA LEU A 195 -0.85 -8.27 9.36
C LEU A 195 -0.37 -8.29 7.91
N LEU A 196 -0.83 -9.26 7.13
CA LEU A 196 -0.50 -9.36 5.70
C LEU A 196 -1.00 -8.15 4.91
N SER A 197 -2.21 -7.65 5.20
CA SER A 197 -2.78 -6.48 4.54
C SER A 197 -2.02 -5.21 4.86
N ILE A 198 -1.57 -5.03 6.10
CA ILE A 198 -0.73 -3.89 6.52
C ILE A 198 0.62 -3.96 5.81
N ALA A 199 1.28 -5.12 5.81
CA ALA A 199 2.57 -5.31 5.13
C ALA A 199 2.46 -5.02 3.63
N LEU A 200 1.41 -5.51 2.97
CA LEU A 200 1.15 -5.28 1.56
C LEU A 200 0.83 -3.81 1.25
N ALA A 201 0.04 -3.15 2.10
CA ALA A 201 -0.27 -1.73 1.95
C ALA A 201 0.98 -0.85 2.09
N LEU A 202 1.89 -1.18 3.02
CA LEU A 202 3.17 -0.50 3.18
C LEU A 202 4.10 -0.75 1.99
N LEU A 203 4.20 -1.99 1.51
CA LEU A 203 5.02 -2.36 0.35
C LEU A 203 4.55 -1.64 -0.93
N LEU A 204 3.24 -1.64 -1.19
CA LEU A 204 2.64 -0.96 -2.33
C LEU A 204 2.72 0.58 -2.18
N GLY A 205 2.64 1.09 -0.96
CA GLY A 205 2.83 2.50 -0.64
C GLY A 205 4.26 2.96 -0.89
N ALA A 206 5.26 2.18 -0.50
CA ALA A 206 6.68 2.47 -0.69
C ALA A 206 7.08 2.50 -2.17
N ASN A 207 6.55 1.57 -2.98
CA ASN A 207 6.91 1.45 -4.40
C ASN A 207 6.13 2.37 -5.35
N GLY A 208 5.03 2.99 -4.90
CA GLY A 208 4.14 3.80 -5.74
C GLY A 208 3.66 5.09 -5.10
N GLY A 209 4.34 5.58 -4.07
CA GLY A 209 3.99 6.80 -3.36
C GLY A 209 3.84 8.00 -4.31
N SER A 210 2.78 8.79 -4.11
CA SER A 210 2.63 10.08 -4.75
C SER A 210 3.40 11.13 -3.97
N VAL A 211 3.91 12.14 -4.66
CA VAL A 211 4.60 13.29 -4.05
C VAL A 211 3.64 14.03 -3.10
N ALA A 212 4.01 14.10 -1.83
CA ALA A 212 3.19 14.68 -0.77
C ALA A 212 3.62 16.11 -0.40
N SER A 213 4.91 16.43 -0.48
CA SER A 213 5.46 17.72 -0.05
C SER A 213 6.37 18.34 -1.09
N GLY A 214 6.60 19.65 -0.95
CA GLY A 214 7.52 20.39 -1.81
C GLY A 214 8.99 20.03 -1.54
N GLU A 215 9.32 19.72 -0.30
CA GLU A 215 10.66 19.28 0.08
C GLU A 215 11.02 17.94 -0.58
N GLU A 216 10.10 16.98 -0.53
CA GLU A 216 10.24 15.70 -1.22
C GLU A 216 10.44 15.90 -2.73
N LEU A 217 9.66 16.82 -3.34
CA LEU A 217 9.79 17.13 -4.75
C LEU A 217 11.16 17.72 -5.07
N GLY A 218 11.67 18.62 -4.22
CA GLY A 218 13.02 19.19 -4.35
C GLY A 218 14.11 18.13 -4.33
N VAL A 219 14.04 17.18 -3.38
CA VAL A 219 14.99 16.06 -3.29
C VAL A 219 14.93 15.17 -4.52
N LEU A 220 13.73 14.79 -4.98
CA LEU A 220 13.54 13.93 -6.14
C LEU A 220 14.03 14.57 -7.45
N THR A 221 13.83 15.88 -7.60
CA THR A 221 14.22 16.63 -8.80
C THR A 221 15.68 17.10 -8.76
N GLN A 222 16.30 17.08 -7.59
CA GLN A 222 17.63 17.70 -7.33
C GLN A 222 17.64 19.18 -7.73
N ALA A 223 16.50 19.87 -7.57
CA ALA A 223 16.31 21.25 -7.94
C ALA A 223 15.53 21.97 -6.84
N PRO A 224 15.71 23.30 -6.68
CA PRO A 224 15.04 24.06 -5.62
C PRO A 224 13.53 24.00 -5.77
N PHE A 225 12.84 23.84 -4.65
CA PHE A 225 11.39 23.96 -4.61
C PHE A 225 10.98 25.43 -4.71
N LEU A 226 10.34 25.81 -5.79
CA LEU A 226 9.97 27.21 -6.08
C LEU A 226 8.66 27.63 -5.40
N GLY A 227 7.79 26.69 -5.08
CA GLY A 227 6.55 26.96 -4.37
C GLY A 227 5.40 26.04 -4.75
N ALA A 228 4.31 26.16 -3.99
CA ALA A 228 3.05 25.51 -4.29
C ALA A 228 2.10 26.52 -4.93
N VAL A 229 1.39 26.12 -5.98
CA VAL A 229 0.39 26.91 -6.66
C VAL A 229 -0.95 26.21 -6.56
N GLN A 230 -1.96 26.94 -6.10
CA GLN A 230 -3.28 26.37 -5.87
C GLN A 230 -4.15 26.57 -7.11
N ARG A 231 -4.72 25.48 -7.60
CA ARG A 231 -5.70 25.51 -8.68
C ARG A 231 -7.10 25.52 -8.08
N LEU A 232 -7.91 26.49 -8.47
CA LEU A 232 -9.32 26.51 -8.13
C LEU A 232 -10.06 25.46 -8.97
N ASP A 233 -10.69 24.50 -8.30
CA ASP A 233 -11.53 23.49 -8.98
C ASP A 233 -12.92 24.11 -9.22
N GLU A 234 -13.13 24.66 -10.39
CA GLU A 234 -14.44 25.09 -10.84
C GLU A 234 -15.33 23.85 -11.03
N GLY A 235 -16.24 23.63 -10.07
CA GLY A 235 -17.21 22.55 -10.13
C GLY A 235 -17.96 22.54 -11.46
N ARG A 236 -18.30 21.36 -11.97
CA ARG A 236 -18.93 21.11 -13.30
C ARG A 236 -20.12 22.01 -13.67
N ARG A 237 -20.80 22.64 -12.70
CA ARG A 237 -21.97 23.50 -12.92
C ARG A 237 -21.61 24.97 -13.26
N THR A 238 -20.49 25.47 -12.76
CA THR A 238 -19.99 26.81 -13.04
C THR A 238 -19.25 26.93 -14.38
N ARG A 239 -18.77 25.79 -14.94
CA ARG A 239 -18.07 25.77 -16.23
C ARG A 239 -18.85 26.44 -17.38
N ARG A 240 -20.18 26.42 -17.40
CA ARG A 240 -21.00 27.09 -18.45
C ARG A 240 -21.14 28.61 -18.24
N ARG A 241 -21.05 29.11 -16.99
CA ARG A 241 -21.13 30.57 -16.69
C ARG A 241 -19.75 31.22 -16.61
N ALA A 242 -18.74 30.55 -16.05
CA ALA A 242 -17.36 31.06 -15.99
C ALA A 242 -16.67 31.02 -17.37
N GLN A 243 -17.25 30.36 -18.35
CA GLN A 243 -16.79 30.39 -19.75
C GLN A 243 -16.94 31.76 -20.40
N ALA A 244 -17.62 32.71 -19.73
CA ALA A 244 -17.79 34.11 -20.17
C ALA A 244 -16.88 35.08 -19.41
N ALA A 245 -16.22 34.69 -18.32
CA ALA A 245 -15.37 35.55 -17.49
C ALA A 245 -13.94 35.00 -17.42
N ARG A 246 -13.06 35.64 -18.13
CA ARG A 246 -11.61 35.83 -17.92
C ARG A 246 -10.75 34.61 -17.46
N SER A 247 -9.93 34.14 -18.35
CA SER A 247 -8.93 33.07 -18.25
C SER A 247 -7.76 33.29 -17.24
N THR A 248 -7.82 34.33 -16.40
CA THR A 248 -6.72 34.75 -15.53
C THR A 248 -6.84 34.27 -14.08
N GLU A 249 -7.98 33.67 -13.66
CA GLU A 249 -8.27 33.36 -12.25
C GLU A 249 -7.96 31.91 -11.81
N GLY A 250 -7.36 31.09 -12.67
CA GLY A 250 -7.22 29.64 -12.41
C GLY A 250 -6.18 29.22 -11.37
N PHE A 251 -5.19 30.06 -11.06
CA PHE A 251 -4.11 29.71 -10.13
C PHE A 251 -3.81 30.84 -9.15
N VAL A 252 -3.92 30.53 -7.85
CA VAL A 252 -3.51 31.45 -6.78
C VAL A 252 -2.02 31.25 -6.49
N GLY A 253 -1.26 32.33 -6.41
CA GLY A 253 0.18 32.31 -6.15
C GLY A 253 1.07 32.48 -7.39
N SER A 254 0.50 32.60 -8.59
CA SER A 254 1.25 32.80 -9.83
C SER A 254 2.18 34.02 -9.82
N PRO A 255 1.80 35.21 -9.27
CA PRO A 255 2.70 36.35 -9.24
C PRO A 255 3.95 36.14 -8.40
N LEU A 256 3.83 35.43 -7.25
CA LEU A 256 4.97 35.10 -6.41
C LEU A 256 5.91 34.10 -7.12
N LEU A 257 5.32 33.11 -7.81
CA LEU A 257 6.08 32.15 -8.60
C LEU A 257 6.78 32.86 -9.77
N ALA A 258 6.10 33.76 -10.46
CA ALA A 258 6.67 34.55 -11.55
C ALA A 258 7.90 35.36 -11.07
N GLY A 259 7.79 36.02 -9.92
CA GLY A 259 8.91 36.75 -9.31
C GLY A 259 10.11 35.82 -9.01
N ARG A 260 9.87 34.68 -8.40
CA ARG A 260 10.91 33.68 -8.09
C ARG A 260 11.57 33.11 -9.34
N LEU A 261 10.81 32.83 -10.38
CA LEU A 261 11.34 32.29 -11.64
C LEU A 261 12.29 33.29 -12.32
N ARG A 262 12.01 34.59 -12.26
CA ARG A 262 12.93 35.62 -12.79
C ARG A 262 14.23 35.70 -12.01
N SER A 263 14.21 35.44 -10.72
CA SER A 263 15.42 35.45 -9.85
C SER A 263 16.26 34.17 -9.98
N THR A 264 15.72 33.08 -10.58
CA THR A 264 16.41 31.79 -10.71
C THR A 264 17.52 31.81 -11.78
N GLY A 265 17.56 32.83 -12.64
CA GLY A 265 18.49 32.96 -13.77
C GLY A 265 19.94 33.31 -13.38
N GLN A 266 20.39 33.16 -12.12
CA GLN A 266 21.77 33.42 -11.68
C GLN A 266 22.35 34.76 -12.18
N GLY A 267 21.56 35.83 -12.11
CA GLY A 267 21.97 37.16 -12.56
C GLY A 267 21.77 37.45 -14.07
N ARG A 268 21.31 36.45 -14.85
CA ARG A 268 20.85 36.66 -16.23
C ARG A 268 19.33 36.83 -16.26
N THR A 269 18.86 37.69 -17.14
CA THR A 269 17.40 37.81 -17.38
C THR A 269 16.91 36.56 -18.09
N VAL A 270 16.00 35.83 -17.43
CA VAL A 270 15.34 34.66 -18.04
C VAL A 270 14.43 35.17 -19.16
N ARG A 271 14.70 34.74 -20.41
CA ARG A 271 13.93 35.05 -21.61
C ARG A 271 13.14 33.87 -22.15
N SER A 272 13.52 32.66 -21.77
CA SER A 272 12.84 31.41 -22.15
C SER A 272 12.61 30.52 -20.95
N LEU A 273 11.35 30.06 -20.75
CA LEU A 273 10.90 29.27 -19.62
C LEU A 273 10.11 28.06 -20.09
N LEU A 274 10.55 26.86 -19.72
CA LEU A 274 9.83 25.61 -19.97
C LEU A 274 9.18 25.10 -18.68
N LEU A 275 7.89 24.86 -18.70
CA LEU A 275 7.18 24.12 -17.68
C LEU A 275 6.86 22.72 -18.21
N ILE A 276 7.47 21.71 -17.61
CA ILE A 276 7.27 20.32 -18.02
C ILE A 276 6.49 19.54 -16.96
N GLY A 277 5.45 18.83 -17.39
CA GLY A 277 4.65 17.99 -16.47
C GLY A 277 5.37 16.73 -16.08
N ALA A 278 5.33 16.33 -14.82
CA ALA A 278 5.85 15.07 -14.38
C ALA A 278 4.99 13.87 -14.85
N ASP A 279 3.68 14.08 -14.94
CA ASP A 279 2.71 13.07 -15.43
C ASP A 279 1.48 13.73 -16.05
N THR A 280 0.55 12.91 -16.56
CA THR A 280 -0.71 13.35 -17.19
C THR A 280 -1.63 14.10 -16.24
N SER A 281 -1.43 13.97 -14.92
CA SER A 281 -2.21 14.66 -13.90
C SER A 281 -1.70 16.08 -13.61
N SER A 282 -0.48 16.41 -14.07
CA SER A 282 0.14 17.71 -13.88
C SER A 282 -0.54 18.76 -14.75
N SER A 283 -0.64 19.97 -14.20
CA SER A 283 -1.26 21.11 -14.88
C SER A 283 -0.21 22.04 -15.52
N ALA A 284 0.89 21.49 -16.04
CA ALA A 284 2.02 22.28 -16.53
C ALA A 284 1.62 23.28 -17.63
N ARG A 285 0.81 22.84 -18.60
CA ARG A 285 0.31 23.73 -19.67
C ARG A 285 -0.62 24.83 -19.18
N ASP A 286 -1.52 24.50 -18.27
CA ASP A 286 -2.44 25.48 -17.68
C ASP A 286 -1.66 26.50 -16.83
N LEU A 287 -0.63 26.02 -16.10
CA LEU A 287 0.24 26.89 -15.31
C LEU A 287 1.10 27.78 -16.22
N ALA A 288 1.62 27.26 -17.34
CA ALA A 288 2.35 28.03 -18.33
C ALA A 288 1.50 29.17 -18.92
N ALA A 289 0.25 28.88 -19.27
CA ALA A 289 -0.67 29.89 -19.77
C ALA A 289 -0.98 30.99 -18.72
N ASN A 290 -1.14 30.58 -17.46
CA ASN A 290 -1.40 31.54 -16.38
C ASN A 290 -0.17 32.42 -16.07
N LEU A 291 1.03 31.83 -16.08
CA LEU A 291 2.28 32.58 -15.92
C LEU A 291 2.53 33.54 -17.09
N ALA A 292 2.28 33.09 -18.34
CA ALA A 292 2.39 33.96 -19.49
C ALA A 292 1.47 35.18 -19.39
N ALA A 293 0.22 34.95 -18.97
CA ALA A 293 -0.73 36.05 -18.71
C ALA A 293 -0.27 37.00 -17.58
N THR A 294 0.31 36.42 -16.51
CA THR A 294 0.86 37.20 -15.39
C THR A 294 2.02 38.10 -15.84
N TYR A 295 2.93 37.57 -16.66
CA TYR A 295 4.05 38.36 -17.20
C TYR A 295 3.59 39.41 -18.20
N ALA A 296 2.61 39.11 -19.06
CA ALA A 296 2.03 40.06 -19.99
C ALA A 296 1.30 41.21 -19.26
N ALA A 297 0.57 40.90 -18.19
CA ALA A 297 -0.02 41.89 -17.31
C ALA A 297 1.03 42.79 -16.62
N GLY A 298 2.25 42.25 -16.42
CA GLY A 298 3.40 43.03 -15.96
C GLY A 298 4.11 43.84 -17.03
N GLY A 299 3.57 43.93 -18.26
CA GLY A 299 4.07 44.75 -19.36
C GLY A 299 5.12 44.06 -20.26
N LEU A 300 5.39 42.77 -20.11
CA LEU A 300 6.32 42.04 -20.97
C LEU A 300 5.62 41.52 -22.23
N ARG A 301 6.25 41.67 -23.38
CA ARG A 301 5.79 41.00 -24.61
C ARG A 301 6.04 39.49 -24.47
N THR A 302 4.96 38.76 -24.23
CA THR A 302 5.05 37.34 -23.87
C THR A 302 4.46 36.42 -24.93
N LYS A 303 5.21 35.45 -25.39
CA LYS A 303 4.72 34.35 -26.24
C LYS A 303 4.51 33.09 -25.42
N LEU A 304 3.40 32.40 -25.67
CA LEU A 304 3.06 31.12 -25.07
C LEU A 304 3.09 30.03 -26.13
N VAL A 305 3.92 29.01 -25.94
CA VAL A 305 4.00 27.82 -26.77
C VAL A 305 3.47 26.62 -26.03
N ASN A 306 2.41 25.98 -26.53
CA ASN A 306 1.87 24.75 -25.96
C ASN A 306 2.34 23.54 -26.77
N LEU A 307 3.30 22.78 -26.20
CA LEU A 307 3.82 21.57 -26.84
C LEU A 307 2.80 20.43 -26.75
N GLY A 308 2.66 19.67 -27.84
CA GLY A 308 1.79 18.48 -27.88
C GLY A 308 0.28 18.79 -27.96
N GLN A 309 -0.13 20.00 -28.33
CA GLN A 309 -1.52 20.33 -28.62
C GLN A 309 -1.75 20.58 -30.11
N ASP A 310 -2.78 19.95 -30.65
CA ASP A 310 -3.33 20.28 -31.97
C ASP A 310 -4.12 21.58 -31.91
N GLU A 311 -4.25 22.25 -33.07
CA GLU A 311 -5.04 23.46 -33.25
C GLU A 311 -6.47 23.37 -32.65
N LYS A 312 -7.10 22.17 -32.73
CA LYS A 312 -8.43 21.90 -32.16
C LYS A 312 -8.46 21.97 -30.62
N SER A 313 -7.34 21.73 -29.97
CA SER A 313 -7.21 21.80 -28.50
C SER A 313 -6.81 23.20 -28.03
N ALA A 314 -6.09 23.98 -28.86
CA ALA A 314 -5.80 25.37 -28.59
C ALA A 314 -7.08 26.25 -28.55
N GLY A 315 -8.13 25.84 -29.24
CA GLY A 315 -9.45 26.50 -29.17
C GLY A 315 -10.19 26.37 -27.83
N ARG A 316 -9.64 25.63 -26.84
CA ARG A 316 -10.15 25.64 -25.46
C ARG A 316 -9.56 26.75 -24.60
N ILE A 317 -8.40 27.26 -24.94
CA ILE A 317 -7.96 28.59 -24.53
C ILE A 317 -8.75 29.53 -25.49
N ARG A 318 -9.89 30.05 -25.06
CA ARG A 318 -10.70 30.90 -25.91
C ARG A 318 -9.87 32.14 -26.30
N VAL A 319 -9.26 32.01 -27.44
CA VAL A 319 -8.92 33.14 -28.27
C VAL A 319 -10.28 33.68 -28.69
N ALA A 320 -10.66 34.85 -28.24
CA ALA A 320 -11.78 35.56 -28.79
C ALA A 320 -11.48 35.65 -30.30
N LYS A 321 -12.36 35.06 -31.10
CA LYS A 321 -12.25 35.06 -32.55
C LYS A 321 -12.49 36.51 -33.00
N ARG A 322 -11.48 37.32 -32.79
CA ARG A 322 -11.40 38.59 -33.46
C ARG A 322 -10.72 38.28 -34.79
N GLU A 323 -11.41 38.45 -35.89
CA GLU A 323 -10.88 38.49 -37.23
C GLU A 323 -9.84 39.61 -37.34
N GLY A 324 -8.72 39.45 -36.66
CA GLY A 324 -7.53 40.25 -36.85
C GLY A 324 -6.66 39.47 -37.83
N ARG A 325 -6.34 40.05 -38.95
CA ARG A 325 -5.34 39.58 -39.88
C ARG A 325 -4.09 39.25 -39.05
N GLY A 326 -3.86 37.93 -38.79
CA GLY A 326 -2.59 37.49 -38.26
C GLY A 326 -1.52 37.97 -39.22
N LEU A 327 -0.51 38.67 -38.73
CA LEU A 327 0.69 38.95 -39.46
C LEU A 327 1.41 37.61 -39.65
N TRP A 328 0.98 36.93 -40.72
CA TRP A 328 1.69 35.76 -41.20
C TRP A 328 2.81 36.25 -42.08
N HIS A 329 4.05 36.10 -41.67
CA HIS A 329 5.17 36.14 -42.57
C HIS A 329 5.38 34.72 -43.10
N PRO A 330 5.25 34.46 -44.43
CA PRO A 330 5.58 33.18 -44.96
C PRO A 330 7.08 32.93 -44.68
N PRO A 331 7.44 31.73 -44.22
CA PRO A 331 8.87 31.36 -44.10
C PRO A 331 9.51 31.53 -45.49
N ASP A 332 10.73 32.06 -45.51
CA ASP A 332 11.54 32.07 -46.70
C ASP A 332 11.56 30.66 -47.30
N LYS A 333 11.41 30.56 -48.61
CA LYS A 333 11.38 29.31 -49.38
C LYS A 333 12.67 28.52 -49.13
N GLY A 334 12.67 27.69 -48.09
CA GLY A 334 13.84 26.90 -47.76
C GLY A 334 13.82 26.11 -46.47
N SER A 335 12.84 26.34 -45.55
CA SER A 335 12.70 25.55 -44.33
C SER A 335 11.26 25.08 -44.11
N ASP A 336 10.92 23.96 -44.69
CA ASP A 336 9.55 23.40 -44.71
C ASP A 336 9.08 22.75 -43.37
N THR A 337 9.77 22.96 -42.24
CA THR A 337 9.58 22.07 -41.12
C THR A 337 8.55 22.55 -40.06
N PHE A 338 8.21 23.85 -39.97
CA PHE A 338 7.30 24.34 -38.94
C PHE A 338 6.38 25.48 -39.38
N ASP A 339 5.11 25.16 -39.60
CA ASP A 339 4.01 26.13 -39.67
C ASP A 339 3.49 26.43 -38.27
N PHE A 340 3.81 27.60 -37.70
CA PHE A 340 3.20 28.10 -36.45
C PHE A 340 2.17 29.16 -36.74
N LEU A 341 1.07 29.13 -36.00
CA LEU A 341 0.06 30.15 -36.01
C LEU A 341 0.20 30.98 -34.73
N GLU A 342 0.49 32.24 -34.86
CA GLU A 342 0.50 33.22 -33.79
C GLU A 342 -0.88 33.87 -33.64
N THR A 343 -1.47 33.74 -32.46
CA THR A 343 -2.79 34.31 -32.18
C THR A 343 -2.73 35.12 -30.89
N PRO A 344 -2.88 36.44 -30.94
CA PRO A 344 -2.96 37.27 -29.74
C PRO A 344 -4.25 36.94 -28.96
N ASN A 345 -4.15 36.89 -27.65
CA ASN A 345 -5.31 36.76 -26.77
C ASN A 345 -5.64 38.08 -26.05
N ASP A 346 -6.81 38.11 -25.36
CA ASP A 346 -7.28 39.31 -24.62
C ASP A 346 -6.37 39.69 -23.43
N ALA A 347 -5.47 38.79 -23.00
CA ALA A 347 -4.51 39.03 -21.91
C ALA A 347 -3.17 39.60 -22.43
N GLY A 348 -3.04 39.94 -23.72
CA GLY A 348 -1.81 40.47 -24.31
C GLY A 348 -0.73 39.38 -24.56
N VAL A 349 -1.10 38.11 -24.52
CA VAL A 349 -0.21 36.99 -24.77
C VAL A 349 -0.37 36.51 -26.22
N VAL A 350 0.71 36.35 -26.94
CA VAL A 350 0.70 35.68 -28.25
C VAL A 350 0.78 34.17 -28.06
N VAL A 351 -0.28 33.47 -28.43
CA VAL A 351 -0.31 32.01 -28.37
C VAL A 351 0.24 31.46 -29.68
N VAL A 352 1.30 30.64 -29.57
CA VAL A 352 1.95 29.96 -30.68
C VAL A 352 1.47 28.53 -30.74
N SER A 353 0.79 28.12 -31.79
CA SER A 353 0.29 26.79 -31.99
C SER A 353 0.74 26.22 -33.34
N ARG A 354 0.92 24.91 -33.40
CA ARG A 354 1.32 24.22 -34.63
C ARG A 354 0.11 24.08 -35.57
N ARG A 355 0.28 24.39 -36.85
CA ARG A 355 -0.80 24.37 -37.86
C ARG A 355 -1.18 22.96 -38.31
N ARG A 356 -0.26 22.02 -38.28
CA ARG A 356 -0.50 20.62 -38.67
C ARG A 356 -0.25 19.70 -37.48
N PRO A 357 -1.19 18.80 -37.14
CA PRO A 357 -0.92 17.76 -36.16
C PRO A 357 0.10 16.80 -36.76
N SER A 358 1.31 16.77 -36.21
CA SER A 358 2.23 15.68 -36.53
C SER A 358 1.76 14.43 -35.79
N LEU A 359 1.77 13.30 -36.49
CA LEU A 359 1.68 11.97 -35.91
C LEU A 359 2.90 11.74 -35.00
N GLY A 360 2.88 12.25 -33.82
CA GLY A 360 3.59 11.82 -32.59
C GLY A 360 5.10 11.56 -32.59
N THR A 361 5.80 11.59 -33.71
CA THR A 361 7.16 11.03 -33.84
C THR A 361 8.16 11.90 -34.57
N GLU A 362 7.84 13.13 -34.91
CA GLU A 362 8.87 14.01 -35.52
C GLU A 362 9.81 14.52 -34.42
N TRP A 363 10.96 13.89 -34.32
CA TRP A 363 12.11 14.33 -33.57
C TRP A 363 12.66 15.61 -34.24
N LEU A 364 12.45 16.76 -33.56
CA LEU A 364 13.19 17.95 -33.91
C LEU A 364 14.65 17.74 -33.54
N ALA A 365 15.56 18.03 -34.44
CA ALA A 365 16.97 18.12 -34.08
C ALA A 365 17.11 19.25 -33.04
N LEU A 366 17.99 19.10 -32.04
CA LEU A 366 18.20 20.08 -31.00
C LEU A 366 18.50 21.48 -31.58
N GLU A 367 19.26 21.53 -32.64
CA GLU A 367 19.61 22.74 -33.42
C GLU A 367 18.36 23.46 -34.02
N GLU A 368 17.33 22.71 -34.37
CA GLU A 368 16.08 23.28 -34.88
C GLU A 368 15.25 23.88 -33.76
N ILE A 369 15.28 23.25 -32.59
CA ILE A 369 14.63 23.76 -31.37
C ILE A 369 15.28 25.08 -30.96
N ASP A 370 16.62 25.13 -30.90
CA ASP A 370 17.35 26.36 -30.56
C ASP A 370 17.00 27.51 -31.49
N ARG A 371 17.08 27.28 -32.82
CA ARG A 371 16.71 28.30 -33.80
C ARG A 371 15.27 28.77 -33.69
N LEU A 372 14.38 27.85 -33.30
CA LEU A 372 12.97 28.20 -33.09
C LEU A 372 12.78 29.08 -31.85
N VAL A 373 13.42 28.73 -30.74
CA VAL A 373 13.39 29.52 -29.51
C VAL A 373 13.98 30.92 -29.76
N GLU A 374 15.09 31.01 -30.47
CA GLU A 374 15.70 32.29 -30.88
C GLU A 374 14.73 33.16 -31.70
N ARG A 375 14.12 32.59 -32.75
CA ARG A 375 13.10 33.32 -33.56
C ARG A 375 11.90 33.79 -32.72
N LEU A 376 11.45 32.98 -31.78
CA LEU A 376 10.33 33.37 -30.90
C LEU A 376 10.72 34.52 -29.99
N LEU A 377 12.00 34.67 -29.69
CA LEU A 377 12.56 35.75 -28.87
C LEU A 377 12.90 37.04 -29.63
N ASP A 378 12.87 37.04 -30.97
CA ASP A 378 13.20 38.25 -31.79
C ASP A 378 12.25 39.39 -31.49
N ASP A 379 10.97 39.14 -31.29
CA ASP A 379 9.92 40.14 -31.05
C ASP A 379 9.20 39.93 -29.69
N ALA A 380 9.72 39.08 -28.82
CA ALA A 380 9.19 38.84 -27.48
C ALA A 380 10.28 39.06 -26.41
N ASP A 381 9.85 39.58 -25.25
CA ASP A 381 10.72 39.74 -24.09
C ASP A 381 10.80 38.44 -23.29
N LEU A 382 9.78 37.57 -23.41
CA LEU A 382 9.72 36.28 -22.73
C LEU A 382 8.93 35.27 -23.56
N VAL A 383 9.47 34.06 -23.66
CA VAL A 383 8.80 32.88 -24.24
C VAL A 383 8.53 31.87 -23.13
N VAL A 384 7.27 31.53 -22.93
CA VAL A 384 6.83 30.51 -21.97
C VAL A 384 6.36 29.28 -22.73
N LEU A 385 7.00 28.15 -22.45
CA LEU A 385 6.65 26.85 -23.06
C LEU A 385 5.94 26.00 -22.03
N GLY A 386 4.79 25.47 -22.39
CA GLY A 386 4.05 24.49 -21.60
C GLY A 386 4.13 23.10 -22.23
N ALA A 387 4.85 22.18 -21.62
CA ALA A 387 5.01 20.81 -22.10
C ALA A 387 4.18 19.83 -21.28
N PRO A 388 3.57 18.81 -21.94
CA PRO A 388 3.00 17.68 -21.23
C PRO A 388 4.11 16.82 -20.59
N SER A 389 3.74 15.70 -19.97
CA SER A 389 4.75 14.78 -19.46
C SER A 389 5.52 14.09 -20.58
N VAL A 390 6.74 13.68 -20.27
CA VAL A 390 7.58 12.89 -21.19
C VAL A 390 6.88 11.58 -21.61
N ALA A 391 5.97 11.07 -20.75
CA ALA A 391 5.16 9.89 -21.06
C ALA A 391 4.11 10.15 -22.16
N GLU A 392 3.66 11.41 -22.33
CA GLU A 392 2.71 11.78 -23.38
C GLU A 392 3.43 12.18 -24.68
N VAL A 393 4.52 12.94 -24.55
CA VAL A 393 5.30 13.46 -25.70
C VAL A 393 6.78 13.23 -25.41
N ALA A 394 7.36 12.22 -26.04
CA ALA A 394 8.76 11.84 -25.83
C ALA A 394 9.76 12.96 -26.11
N GLY A 395 9.48 13.84 -27.10
CA GLY A 395 10.32 14.97 -27.45
C GLY A 395 10.22 16.18 -26.51
N ALA A 396 9.33 16.16 -25.51
CA ALA A 396 9.13 17.31 -24.62
C ALA A 396 10.38 17.68 -23.81
N SER A 397 11.22 16.69 -23.46
CA SER A 397 12.47 16.90 -22.73
C SER A 397 13.56 17.57 -23.56
N ALA A 398 13.56 17.44 -24.87
CA ALA A 398 14.57 18.05 -25.75
C ALA A 398 14.54 19.59 -25.68
N TRP A 399 13.37 20.18 -25.45
CA TRP A 399 13.23 21.62 -25.27
C TRP A 399 13.93 22.16 -24.03
N ALA A 400 14.20 21.28 -23.04
CA ALA A 400 14.88 21.68 -21.81
C ALA A 400 16.35 22.09 -22.01
N ALA A 401 16.97 21.67 -23.09
CA ALA A 401 18.35 22.07 -23.45
C ALA A 401 18.40 23.44 -24.13
N ALA A 402 17.32 23.84 -24.81
CA ALA A 402 17.23 25.06 -25.61
C ALA A 402 16.69 26.28 -24.84
N VAL A 403 16.27 26.11 -23.58
CA VAL A 403 15.66 27.20 -22.79
C VAL A 403 16.54 27.58 -21.60
N ASP A 404 16.42 28.84 -21.17
CA ASP A 404 17.17 29.38 -20.01
C ASP A 404 16.78 28.69 -18.69
N THR A 405 15.50 28.33 -18.54
CA THR A 405 14.96 27.81 -17.28
C THR A 405 13.94 26.71 -17.53
N THR A 406 14.16 25.55 -16.94
CA THR A 406 13.20 24.43 -16.97
C THR A 406 12.66 24.14 -15.57
N VAL A 407 11.34 24.10 -15.47
CA VAL A 407 10.63 23.86 -14.22
C VAL A 407 9.76 22.61 -14.32
N LEU A 408 9.94 21.69 -13.40
CA LEU A 408 9.14 20.49 -13.32
C LEU A 408 7.86 20.78 -12.50
N VAL A 409 6.72 20.43 -13.05
CA VAL A 409 5.41 20.62 -12.43
C VAL A 409 4.85 19.26 -12.00
N ALA A 410 4.58 19.11 -10.70
CA ALA A 410 3.96 17.92 -10.13
C ALA A 410 2.65 18.28 -9.42
N ARG A 411 1.74 17.33 -9.28
CA ARG A 411 0.47 17.50 -8.56
C ARG A 411 0.51 16.78 -7.22
N ARG A 412 0.23 17.51 -6.13
CA ARG A 412 0.23 16.97 -4.77
C ARG A 412 -0.73 15.78 -4.64
N GLY A 413 -0.25 14.69 -4.04
CA GLY A 413 -1.02 13.49 -3.77
C GLY A 413 -1.46 12.69 -5.01
N ARG A 414 -1.07 13.10 -6.24
CA ARG A 414 -1.41 12.38 -7.48
C ARG A 414 -0.22 12.00 -8.33
N THR A 415 0.76 12.89 -8.46
CA THR A 415 1.98 12.59 -9.24
C THR A 415 2.81 11.54 -8.51
N ARG A 416 3.15 10.45 -9.20
CA ARG A 416 3.98 9.37 -8.65
C ARG A 416 5.45 9.79 -8.59
N ARG A 417 6.18 9.36 -7.56
CA ARG A 417 7.64 9.57 -7.44
C ARG A 417 8.39 9.07 -8.67
N THR A 418 8.02 7.90 -9.17
CA THR A 418 8.64 7.31 -10.38
C THR A 418 8.42 8.16 -11.63
N ALA A 419 7.31 8.90 -11.75
CA ALA A 419 7.07 9.80 -12.85
C ALA A 419 7.96 11.05 -12.78
N VAL A 420 8.16 11.60 -11.57
CA VAL A 420 9.10 12.71 -11.33
C VAL A 420 10.52 12.31 -11.71
N LEU A 421 10.99 11.17 -11.22
CA LEU A 421 12.33 10.65 -11.53
C LEU A 421 12.51 10.42 -13.02
N ARG A 422 11.55 9.79 -13.70
CA ARG A 422 11.58 9.56 -15.15
C ARG A 422 11.68 10.87 -15.92
N THR A 423 10.90 11.89 -15.56
CA THR A 423 10.93 13.20 -16.23
C THR A 423 12.24 13.92 -15.99
N ARG A 424 12.77 13.89 -14.75
CA ARG A 424 14.10 14.42 -14.42
C ARG A 424 15.19 13.76 -15.29
N ASP A 425 15.22 12.43 -15.30
CA ASP A 425 16.24 11.67 -16.02
C ASP A 425 16.16 11.90 -17.52
N ALA A 426 14.95 12.05 -18.07
CA ALA A 426 14.77 12.39 -19.48
C ALA A 426 15.26 13.81 -19.81
N VAL A 427 15.03 14.79 -18.93
CA VAL A 427 15.56 16.16 -19.10
C VAL A 427 17.08 16.17 -19.04
N VAL A 428 17.67 15.45 -18.10
CA VAL A 428 19.14 15.34 -17.97
C VAL A 428 19.74 14.61 -19.18
N ALA A 429 19.11 13.53 -19.66
CA ALA A 429 19.56 12.77 -20.82
C ALA A 429 19.59 13.59 -22.13
N THR A 430 18.75 14.62 -22.24
CA THR A 430 18.75 15.54 -23.39
C THR A 430 19.69 16.75 -23.22
N GLY A 431 20.52 16.77 -22.18
CA GLY A 431 21.42 17.87 -21.87
C GLY A 431 20.77 19.06 -21.16
N GLY A 432 19.47 18.98 -20.84
CA GLY A 432 18.74 20.00 -20.11
C GLY A 432 19.03 19.95 -18.60
N ARG A 433 18.70 21.03 -17.89
CA ARG A 433 18.83 21.14 -16.43
C ARG A 433 17.53 21.61 -15.82
N LEU A 434 17.10 20.96 -14.73
CA LEU A 434 15.97 21.43 -13.94
C LEU A 434 16.44 22.60 -13.05
N SER A 435 15.88 23.78 -13.29
CA SER A 435 16.16 24.99 -12.49
C SER A 435 15.25 25.13 -11.29
N GLY A 436 14.16 24.36 -11.24
CA GLY A 436 13.23 24.35 -10.13
C GLY A 436 12.10 23.35 -10.26
N ALA A 437 11.36 23.19 -9.18
CA ALA A 437 10.19 22.34 -9.12
C ALA A 437 9.00 23.07 -8.48
N VAL A 438 7.80 22.83 -8.99
CA VAL A 438 6.56 23.44 -8.54
C VAL A 438 5.52 22.37 -8.25
N LEU A 439 4.82 22.51 -7.12
CA LEU A 439 3.74 21.66 -6.73
C LEU A 439 2.38 22.33 -6.99
N THR A 440 1.51 21.67 -7.74
CA THR A 440 0.14 22.15 -7.94
C THR A 440 -0.81 21.44 -6.99
N GLU A 441 -1.66 22.21 -6.31
CA GLU A 441 -2.68 21.71 -5.41
C GLU A 441 -4.07 22.06 -5.96
N VAL A 442 -5.05 21.20 -5.78
CA VAL A 442 -6.45 21.48 -6.08
C VAL A 442 -7.16 21.74 -4.76
N LEU A 443 -7.60 22.96 -4.56
CA LEU A 443 -8.49 23.27 -3.44
C LEU A 443 -9.89 22.72 -3.77
N PRO A 444 -10.47 21.89 -2.88
CA PRO A 444 -11.88 21.59 -2.98
C PRO A 444 -12.65 22.90 -2.79
N THR A 445 -13.49 23.26 -3.76
CA THR A 445 -14.48 24.34 -3.57
C THR A 445 -15.31 24.00 -2.33
N ALA A 446 -15.29 24.90 -1.35
CA ALA A 446 -16.15 24.75 -0.18
C ALA A 446 -17.61 24.58 -0.68
N PRO A 447 -18.37 23.60 -0.14
CA PRO A 447 -19.78 23.48 -0.50
C PRO A 447 -20.45 24.79 -0.12
N THR A 448 -20.95 25.51 -1.12
CA THR A 448 -21.87 26.65 -0.89
C THR A 448 -23.03 26.06 -0.09
N ARG A 449 -23.12 26.38 1.19
CA ARG A 449 -24.32 26.10 2.00
C ARG A 449 -25.51 26.73 1.31
N PRO A 450 -26.63 26.00 1.21
CA PRO A 450 -27.86 26.52 0.61
C PRO A 450 -28.42 27.70 1.39
#